data_5f5d168ae19d0402d9082234b5f684d3
#
_entry.id   5f5d168ae19d0402d9082234b5f684d3
#
_cell.length_a   1.000
_cell.length_b   1.000
_cell.length_c   1.000
_cell.angle_alpha   90.00
_cell.angle_beta   90.00
_cell.angle_gamma   90.00
#
_symmetry.space_group_name_H-M   'P 1'
#
loop_
_entity.id
_entity.type
_entity.pdbx_description
1 polymer ?
#
loop_
_entity_poly.entity_id
_entity_poly.type
_entity_poly.pdbx_seq_one_letter_code
_entity_poly.pdbx_strand_id
1 'polypeptide(L)'
;ARGDLGADFPQLKVRGSVLRTSPVDAGPMAAVNGRNFTCRRRADGGYTVSQFGASMADVVPDSFRLMRHFLRSWMANRDFVRLRFGKRFFEELGIPRHFPMDRASPFERHRVLDPRPSARGIEQAWRRLVHAFPAFRDARIQQSWAGYIDVTPDAMPVMDAVPRLPGLYLASGFSGHGFGIGPAAGEAMAQLIQGQAPAIDLHPFRYGRYGS
;
A
#
# COMPACT_ATOMS: atom_id res chain seq x y z
N ALA A 1 10.61 -1.22 -15.00
CA ALA A 1 9.44 -2.05 -15.31
C ALA A 1 8.32 -1.35 -16.10
N ARG A 2 8.32 0.00 -16.21
CA ARG A 2 7.33 0.72 -17.00
C ARG A 2 7.55 0.46 -18.49
N GLY A 3 6.78 -0.45 -19.09
CA GLY A 3 6.79 -0.73 -20.53
C GLY A 3 7.65 -1.91 -20.98
N ASP A 4 8.58 -2.39 -20.17
CA ASP A 4 9.48 -3.49 -20.54
C ASP A 4 8.84 -4.88 -20.34
N LEU A 5 7.84 -4.95 -19.44
CA LEU A 5 7.13 -6.19 -19.14
C LEU A 5 6.10 -6.60 -20.20
N GLY A 6 5.86 -5.76 -21.21
CA GLY A 6 4.99 -6.07 -22.35
C GLY A 6 3.51 -6.18 -22.03
N ALA A 7 3.10 -5.97 -20.78
CA ALA A 7 1.71 -5.87 -20.36
C ALA A 7 1.60 -4.81 -19.26
N ASP A 8 0.42 -4.21 -19.10
CA ASP A 8 0.17 -3.28 -18.02
C ASP A 8 0.19 -4.03 -16.68
N PHE A 9 1.02 -3.57 -15.74
CA PHE A 9 0.93 -3.93 -14.34
C PHE A 9 0.33 -2.73 -13.59
N PRO A 10 -1.00 -2.68 -13.44
CA PRO A 10 -1.67 -1.53 -12.84
C PRO A 10 -1.42 -1.50 -11.34
N GLN A 11 -0.54 -0.60 -10.94
CA GLN A 11 -0.13 -0.38 -9.55
C GLN A 11 -0.03 1.11 -9.29
N LEU A 12 -0.68 1.58 -8.23
CA LEU A 12 -0.62 2.96 -7.77
C LEU A 12 -0.12 3.01 -6.33
N LYS A 13 0.51 4.13 -5.98
CA LYS A 13 0.99 4.37 -4.62
C LYS A 13 -0.05 5.14 -3.82
N VAL A 14 -0.40 4.61 -2.65
CA VAL A 14 -1.29 5.25 -1.69
C VAL A 14 -0.51 5.53 -0.42
N ARG A 15 -0.63 6.74 0.13
CA ARG A 15 0.06 7.13 1.35
C ARG A 15 -0.78 6.82 2.57
N GLY A 16 -0.29 5.92 3.42
CA GLY A 16 -0.80 5.66 4.76
C GLY A 16 -0.08 6.50 5.81
N SER A 17 -0.81 7.04 6.78
CA SER A 17 -0.24 7.77 7.92
C SER A 17 -0.57 7.05 9.22
N VAL A 18 0.42 6.96 10.08
CA VAL A 18 0.39 6.19 11.31
C VAL A 18 0.93 7.03 12.46
N LEU A 19 0.42 6.82 13.67
CA LEU A 19 0.96 7.39 14.88
C LEU A 19 1.14 6.31 15.95
N ARG A 20 1.98 6.59 16.95
CA ARG A 20 2.05 5.85 18.19
C ARG A 20 1.74 6.75 19.39
N THR A 21 1.07 6.16 20.39
CA THR A 21 0.70 6.86 21.61
C THR A 21 1.64 6.52 22.77
N SER A 22 1.59 7.33 23.82
CA SER A 22 2.01 6.92 25.16
C SER A 22 1.17 5.71 25.64
N PRO A 23 1.61 5.00 26.71
CA PRO A 23 0.83 3.93 27.33
C PRO A 23 -0.58 4.40 27.74
N VAL A 24 -1.55 3.49 27.63
CA VAL A 24 -2.96 3.68 28.02
C VAL A 24 -3.45 2.38 28.66
N ASP A 25 -3.78 2.42 29.95
CA ASP A 25 -4.11 1.20 30.70
C ASP A 25 -5.49 0.63 30.35
N ALA A 26 -6.48 1.47 30.14
CA ALA A 26 -7.87 1.08 29.87
C ALA A 26 -8.24 1.05 28.37
N GLY A 27 -7.28 0.86 27.48
CA GLY A 27 -7.51 0.74 26.04
C GLY A 27 -7.87 -0.67 25.62
N PRO A 28 -8.36 -0.87 24.37
CA PRO A 28 -8.76 -2.18 23.87
C PRO A 28 -7.57 -3.14 23.78
N MET A 29 -7.76 -4.38 24.25
CA MET A 29 -6.73 -5.42 24.18
C MET A 29 -6.57 -6.00 22.78
N ALA A 30 -7.66 -6.11 22.04
CA ALA A 30 -7.66 -6.59 20.66
C ALA A 30 -7.33 -5.46 19.67
N ALA A 31 -6.90 -5.83 18.47
CA ALA A 31 -6.84 -4.89 17.36
C ALA A 31 -8.26 -4.46 16.96
N VAL A 32 -8.48 -3.16 16.81
CA VAL A 32 -9.79 -2.59 16.50
C VAL A 32 -9.75 -1.85 15.18
N ASN A 33 -10.72 -2.16 14.32
CA ASN A 33 -11.05 -1.36 13.15
C ASN A 33 -12.31 -0.54 13.44
N GLY A 34 -12.12 0.74 13.69
CA GLY A 34 -13.23 1.68 13.91
C GLY A 34 -13.54 2.50 12.64
N ARG A 35 -14.54 3.37 12.74
CA ARG A 35 -14.86 4.29 11.65
C ARG A 35 -13.75 5.33 11.48
N ASN A 36 -12.96 5.20 10.40
CA ASN A 36 -11.83 6.05 10.03
C ASN A 36 -10.61 5.98 10.96
N PHE A 37 -10.45 4.93 11.75
CA PHE A 37 -9.22 4.62 12.47
C PHE A 37 -9.05 3.11 12.65
N THR A 38 -7.81 2.68 12.80
CA THR A 38 -7.48 1.37 13.35
C THR A 38 -6.57 1.56 14.54
N CYS A 39 -6.65 0.73 15.55
CA CYS A 39 -5.68 0.74 16.62
C CYS A 39 -5.30 -0.67 17.07
N ARG A 40 -4.05 -0.82 17.49
CA ARG A 40 -3.50 -2.06 18.04
C ARG A 40 -2.58 -1.74 19.20
N ARG A 41 -2.78 -2.44 20.32
CA ARG A 41 -1.91 -2.33 21.49
C ARG A 41 -0.50 -2.81 21.18
N ARG A 42 0.48 -2.12 21.73
CA ARG A 42 1.92 -2.40 21.63
C ARG A 42 2.40 -3.06 22.91
N ALA A 43 3.57 -3.69 22.86
CA ALA A 43 4.19 -4.31 24.03
C ALA A 43 4.56 -3.30 25.13
N ASP A 44 4.81 -2.04 24.75
CA ASP A 44 5.09 -0.94 25.68
C ASP A 44 3.84 -0.33 26.34
N GLY A 45 2.66 -0.92 26.14
CA GLY A 45 1.39 -0.41 26.66
C GLY A 45 0.78 0.74 25.85
N GLY A 46 1.52 1.32 24.90
CA GLY A 46 1.01 2.31 23.95
C GLY A 46 0.23 1.66 22.80
N TYR A 47 -0.23 2.47 21.86
CA TYR A 47 -0.98 2.00 20.69
C TYR A 47 -0.38 2.51 19.40
N THR A 48 -0.37 1.65 18.40
CA THR A 48 -0.20 2.05 17.00
C THR A 48 -1.59 2.35 16.45
N VAL A 49 -1.76 3.55 15.91
CA VAL A 49 -3.03 4.02 15.36
C VAL A 49 -2.81 4.47 13.93
N SER A 50 -3.63 4.01 13.02
CA SER A 50 -3.61 4.46 11.63
C SER A 50 -4.97 4.99 11.20
N GLN A 51 -4.97 5.85 10.21
CA GLN A 51 -6.19 6.30 9.59
C GLN A 51 -6.70 5.19 8.66
N PHE A 52 -7.86 4.61 8.98
CA PHE A 52 -8.57 3.69 8.11
C PHE A 52 -9.58 4.46 7.26
N GLY A 53 -9.69 4.15 5.98
CA GLY A 53 -10.74 4.72 5.12
C GLY A 53 -10.54 6.18 4.70
N ALA A 54 -9.33 6.71 4.76
CA ALA A 54 -8.99 7.99 4.15
C ALA A 54 -7.52 7.97 3.67
N SER A 55 -7.14 6.88 3.07
CA SER A 55 -5.85 6.77 2.38
C SER A 55 -5.76 7.84 1.30
N MET A 56 -4.63 8.52 1.23
CA MET A 56 -4.42 9.61 0.28
C MET A 56 -3.71 9.08 -0.95
N ALA A 57 -4.39 9.07 -2.08
CA ALA A 57 -3.81 8.78 -3.37
C ALA A 57 -3.44 10.10 -4.06
N ASP A 58 -2.13 10.31 -4.28
CA ASP A 58 -1.68 11.41 -5.10
C ASP A 58 -2.03 11.11 -6.57
N VAL A 59 -2.69 12.06 -7.23
CA VAL A 59 -2.93 11.99 -8.67
C VAL A 59 -1.59 12.18 -9.37
N VAL A 60 -1.20 11.20 -10.15
CA VAL A 60 0.06 11.15 -10.91
C VAL A 60 -0.25 10.83 -12.38
N PRO A 61 0.67 11.02 -13.33
CA PRO A 61 0.42 10.70 -14.74
C PRO A 61 -0.09 9.26 -14.95
N ASP A 62 0.40 8.31 -14.18
CA ASP A 62 -0.07 6.91 -14.24
C ASP A 62 -1.51 6.74 -13.76
N SER A 63 -2.06 7.66 -12.94
CA SER A 63 -3.48 7.63 -12.56
C SER A 63 -4.39 7.75 -13.78
N PHE A 64 -4.01 8.58 -14.76
CA PHE A 64 -4.77 8.73 -16.01
C PHE A 64 -4.56 7.53 -16.94
N ARG A 65 -3.31 7.06 -17.09
CA ARG A 65 -2.98 5.92 -17.93
C ARG A 65 -3.67 4.64 -17.46
N LEU A 66 -3.71 4.42 -16.17
CA LEU A 66 -4.28 3.23 -15.53
C LEU A 66 -5.76 3.41 -15.14
N MET A 67 -6.37 4.55 -15.48
CA MET A 67 -7.74 4.89 -15.06
C MET A 67 -8.75 3.80 -15.39
N ARG A 68 -8.64 3.18 -16.58
CA ARG A 68 -9.54 2.09 -16.99
C ARG A 68 -9.58 0.92 -15.99
N HIS A 69 -8.46 0.62 -15.34
CA HIS A 69 -8.36 -0.46 -14.37
C HIS A 69 -8.87 -0.03 -12.98
N PHE A 70 -8.62 1.23 -12.59
CA PHE A 70 -8.94 1.72 -11.25
C PHE A 70 -10.31 2.38 -11.12
N LEU A 71 -10.94 2.79 -12.21
CA LEU A 71 -12.19 3.58 -12.17
C LEU A 71 -13.30 2.87 -11.41
N ARG A 72 -13.53 1.59 -11.70
CA ARG A 72 -14.57 0.79 -11.03
C ARG A 72 -14.28 0.64 -9.53
N SER A 73 -13.04 0.31 -9.19
CA SER A 73 -12.60 0.17 -7.80
C SER A 73 -12.65 1.50 -7.06
N TRP A 74 -12.25 2.59 -7.71
CA TRP A 74 -12.34 3.92 -7.12
C TRP A 74 -13.79 4.36 -6.86
N MET A 75 -14.69 4.13 -7.81
CA MET A 75 -16.12 4.44 -7.62
C MET A 75 -16.72 3.66 -6.46
N ALA A 76 -16.36 2.37 -6.30
CA ALA A 76 -16.82 1.53 -5.20
C ALA A 76 -16.23 1.95 -3.84
N ASN A 77 -15.04 2.54 -3.83
CA ASN A 77 -14.26 2.85 -2.62
C ASN A 77 -13.98 4.36 -2.45
N ARG A 78 -14.73 5.23 -3.10
CA ARG A 78 -14.50 6.69 -3.07
C ARG A 78 -14.53 7.30 -1.66
N ASP A 79 -15.22 6.66 -0.72
CA ASP A 79 -15.26 7.09 0.68
C ASP A 79 -13.98 6.72 1.45
N PHE A 80 -13.19 5.78 0.92
CA PHE A 80 -11.97 5.26 1.53
C PHE A 80 -10.69 5.85 0.91
N VAL A 81 -10.76 6.41 -0.31
CA VAL A 81 -9.59 6.95 -1.02
C VAL A 81 -9.85 8.40 -1.41
N ARG A 82 -9.05 9.31 -0.88
CA ARG A 82 -9.08 10.73 -1.27
C ARG A 82 -8.01 11.01 -2.30
N LEU A 83 -8.41 11.56 -3.42
CA LEU A 83 -7.49 12.00 -4.46
C LEU A 83 -6.91 13.37 -4.09
N ARG A 84 -5.60 13.52 -4.28
CA ARG A 84 -4.90 14.78 -4.09
C ARG A 84 -4.06 15.09 -5.32
N PHE A 85 -4.33 16.21 -5.95
CA PHE A 85 -3.45 16.77 -6.97
C PHE A 85 -2.39 17.66 -6.29
N GLY A 86 -1.12 17.52 -6.70
CA GLY A 86 -0.05 18.29 -6.07
C GLY A 86 1.30 18.14 -6.78
N LYS A 87 2.34 18.59 -6.10
CA LYS A 87 3.74 18.60 -6.59
C LYS A 87 4.19 17.25 -7.16
N ARG A 88 3.72 16.16 -6.59
CA ARG A 88 4.07 14.81 -7.00
C ARG A 88 3.67 14.48 -8.44
N PHE A 89 2.60 15.09 -8.95
CA PHE A 89 2.24 14.95 -10.36
C PHE A 89 3.38 15.38 -11.29
N PHE A 90 3.97 16.53 -11.01
CA PHE A 90 5.05 17.09 -11.80
C PHE A 90 6.38 16.35 -11.60
N GLU A 91 6.64 15.89 -10.38
CA GLU A 91 7.81 15.06 -10.06
C GLU A 91 7.79 13.74 -10.85
N GLU A 92 6.64 13.06 -10.89
CA GLU A 92 6.50 11.80 -11.64
C GLU A 92 6.36 12.00 -13.16
N LEU A 93 5.88 13.16 -13.61
CA LEU A 93 5.85 13.51 -15.04
C LEU A 93 7.26 13.55 -15.64
N GLY A 94 8.24 14.03 -14.88
CA GLY A 94 9.65 14.07 -15.28
C GLY A 94 10.39 12.73 -15.25
N ILE A 95 9.76 11.64 -14.75
CA ILE A 95 10.40 10.33 -14.68
C ILE A 95 10.21 9.59 -16.01
N PRO A 96 11.30 9.28 -16.75
CA PRO A 96 11.21 8.54 -17.99
C PRO A 96 10.64 7.13 -17.75
N ARG A 97 9.99 6.56 -18.75
CA ARG A 97 9.43 5.19 -18.68
C ARG A 97 10.49 4.12 -18.84
N HIS A 98 11.47 4.38 -19.67
CA HIS A 98 12.58 3.49 -19.96
C HIS A 98 13.87 4.08 -19.37
N PHE A 99 14.66 3.26 -18.76
CA PHE A 99 15.94 3.63 -18.17
C PHE A 99 17.05 2.88 -18.91
N PRO A 100 18.08 3.59 -19.37
CA PRO A 100 19.28 2.92 -19.88
C PRO A 100 19.90 2.05 -18.79
N MET A 101 20.38 0.86 -19.14
CA MET A 101 20.99 -0.07 -18.19
C MET A 101 22.38 0.37 -17.73
N ASP A 102 22.99 1.34 -18.42
CA ASP A 102 24.31 1.91 -18.15
C ASP A 102 24.30 3.07 -17.14
N ARG A 103 23.11 3.48 -16.67
CA ARG A 103 22.98 4.61 -15.74
C ARG A 103 22.06 4.26 -14.59
N ALA A 104 22.34 4.82 -13.41
CA ALA A 104 21.49 4.67 -12.24
C ALA A 104 20.09 5.22 -12.51
N SER A 105 19.08 4.36 -12.34
CA SER A 105 17.66 4.72 -12.43
C SER A 105 17.25 5.65 -11.27
N PRO A 106 16.14 6.38 -11.37
CA PRO A 106 15.59 7.14 -10.24
C PRO A 106 15.32 6.28 -8.99
N PHE A 107 15.02 4.99 -9.18
CA PHE A 107 14.77 4.04 -8.08
C PHE A 107 16.06 3.65 -7.35
N GLU A 108 17.18 3.60 -8.06
CA GLU A 108 18.49 3.36 -7.45
C GLU A 108 19.05 4.60 -6.74
N ARG A 109 18.72 5.80 -7.25
CA ARG A 109 19.11 7.06 -6.62
C ARG A 109 18.32 7.35 -5.34
N HIS A 110 17.04 6.94 -5.30
CA HIS A 110 16.13 7.19 -4.18
C HIS A 110 15.58 5.85 -3.66
N ARG A 111 16.38 5.15 -2.88
CA ARG A 111 16.01 3.84 -2.31
C ARG A 111 15.09 3.93 -1.10
N VAL A 112 15.11 5.06 -0.40
CA VAL A 112 14.29 5.31 0.78
C VAL A 112 13.23 6.33 0.44
N LEU A 113 11.97 5.95 0.63
CA LEU A 113 10.82 6.83 0.50
C LEU A 113 10.23 7.04 1.89
N ASP A 114 10.48 8.22 2.47
CA ASP A 114 9.97 8.62 3.77
C ASP A 114 9.03 9.83 3.62
N PRO A 115 7.76 9.61 3.20
CA PRO A 115 6.82 10.69 3.01
C PRO A 115 6.37 11.27 4.35
N ARG A 116 6.16 12.57 4.40
CA ARG A 116 5.59 13.23 5.57
C ARG A 116 4.17 12.71 5.85
N PRO A 117 3.82 12.41 7.12
CA PRO A 117 2.47 12.01 7.49
C PRO A 117 1.47 13.13 7.20
N SER A 118 0.21 12.75 6.96
CA SER A 118 -0.89 13.70 6.80
C SER A 118 -1.32 14.21 8.18
N ALA A 119 -0.98 15.46 8.51
CA ALA A 119 -1.39 16.07 9.79
C ALA A 119 -2.90 15.99 9.99
N ARG A 120 -3.69 16.31 8.94
CA ARG A 120 -5.15 16.19 8.97
C ARG A 120 -5.62 14.75 9.18
N GLY A 121 -4.93 13.77 8.55
CA GLY A 121 -5.25 12.34 8.70
C GLY A 121 -4.97 11.86 10.12
N ILE A 122 -3.82 12.21 10.68
CA ILE A 122 -3.45 11.91 12.06
C ILE A 122 -4.47 12.50 13.04
N GLU A 123 -4.81 13.78 12.88
CA GLU A 123 -5.79 14.45 13.74
C GLU A 123 -7.17 13.80 13.66
N GLN A 124 -7.64 13.44 12.47
CA GLN A 124 -8.93 12.76 12.31
C GLN A 124 -8.94 11.39 12.98
N ALA A 125 -7.89 10.58 12.77
CA ALA A 125 -7.77 9.27 13.41
C ALA A 125 -7.74 9.42 14.94
N TRP A 126 -6.98 10.38 15.45
CA TRP A 126 -6.90 10.68 16.87
C TRP A 126 -8.25 11.07 17.49
N ARG A 127 -8.95 12.03 16.89
CA ARG A 127 -10.29 12.46 17.36
C ARG A 127 -11.29 11.31 17.38
N ARG A 128 -11.28 10.44 16.35
CA ARG A 128 -12.15 9.28 16.27
C ARG A 128 -11.80 8.21 17.31
N LEU A 129 -10.51 7.98 17.54
CA LEU A 129 -10.05 7.07 18.58
C LEU A 129 -10.50 7.56 19.98
N VAL A 130 -10.25 8.82 20.32
CA VAL A 130 -10.64 9.41 21.61
C VAL A 130 -12.16 9.42 21.80
N HIS A 131 -12.92 9.64 20.72
CA HIS A 131 -14.39 9.55 20.77
C HIS A 131 -14.87 8.13 21.07
N ALA A 132 -14.25 7.13 20.43
CA ALA A 132 -14.62 5.72 20.64
C ALA A 132 -14.11 5.16 21.98
N PHE A 133 -12.96 5.61 22.41
CA PHE A 133 -12.28 5.17 23.65
C PHE A 133 -11.82 6.38 24.46
N PRO A 134 -12.65 6.90 25.37
CA PRO A 134 -12.31 8.09 26.17
C PRO A 134 -11.02 7.95 27.00
N ALA A 135 -10.57 6.74 27.29
CA ALA A 135 -9.29 6.48 27.97
C ALA A 135 -8.06 7.09 27.25
N PHE A 136 -8.18 7.43 25.98
CA PHE A 136 -7.11 8.07 25.22
C PHE A 136 -7.05 9.60 25.38
N ARG A 137 -7.95 10.23 26.15
CA ARG A 137 -7.97 11.70 26.30
C ARG A 137 -6.67 12.27 26.84
N ASP A 138 -6.08 11.58 27.80
CA ASP A 138 -4.85 12.01 28.47
C ASP A 138 -3.58 11.45 27.82
N ALA A 139 -3.74 10.59 26.82
CA ALA A 139 -2.62 10.04 26.08
C ALA A 139 -2.01 11.09 25.13
N ARG A 140 -0.71 10.93 24.87
CA ARG A 140 0.06 11.81 23.97
C ARG A 140 0.48 11.07 22.72
N ILE A 141 0.44 11.75 21.59
CA ILE A 141 1.07 11.27 20.36
C ILE A 141 2.58 11.41 20.53
N GLN A 142 3.28 10.29 20.59
CA GLN A 142 4.74 10.26 20.77
C GLN A 142 5.48 10.40 19.44
N GLN A 143 4.91 9.82 18.37
CA GLN A 143 5.51 9.84 17.05
C GLN A 143 4.44 9.67 15.98
N SER A 144 4.68 10.24 14.80
CA SER A 144 3.90 9.94 13.60
C SER A 144 4.83 9.76 12.41
N TRP A 145 4.44 8.88 11.50
CA TRP A 145 5.15 8.61 10.26
C TRP A 145 4.18 8.26 9.14
N ALA A 146 4.68 8.14 7.94
CA ALA A 146 3.90 7.65 6.81
C ALA A 146 4.72 6.70 5.96
N GLY A 147 4.02 5.91 5.15
CA GLY A 147 4.61 5.03 4.16
C GLY A 147 3.76 5.00 2.90
N TYR A 148 4.35 4.54 1.80
CA TYR A 148 3.60 4.25 0.59
C TYR A 148 3.22 2.78 0.57
N ILE A 149 1.96 2.54 0.24
CA ILE A 149 1.39 1.23 0.00
C ILE A 149 1.21 1.11 -1.51
N ASP A 150 1.68 0.04 -2.10
CA ASP A 150 1.41 -0.33 -3.48
C ASP A 150 0.01 -0.95 -3.56
N VAL A 151 -0.85 -0.40 -4.40
CA VAL A 151 -2.24 -0.84 -4.51
C VAL A 151 -2.53 -1.26 -5.94
N THR A 152 -3.05 -2.46 -6.10
CA THR A 152 -3.62 -2.99 -7.34
C THR A 152 -5.13 -2.68 -7.41
N PRO A 153 -5.75 -2.71 -8.61
CA PRO A 153 -7.17 -2.35 -8.76
C PRO A 153 -8.14 -3.18 -7.92
N ASP A 154 -7.83 -4.45 -7.70
CA ASP A 154 -8.63 -5.41 -6.94
C ASP A 154 -8.08 -5.65 -5.52
N ALA A 155 -7.05 -4.91 -5.12
CA ALA A 155 -6.32 -5.05 -3.86
C ALA A 155 -5.69 -6.47 -3.66
N MET A 156 -5.60 -7.28 -4.70
CA MET A 156 -4.97 -8.60 -4.67
C MET A 156 -3.55 -8.53 -5.22
N PRO A 157 -2.59 -9.29 -4.65
CA PRO A 157 -1.24 -9.33 -5.18
C PRO A 157 -1.17 -9.97 -6.56
N VAL A 158 -0.09 -9.67 -7.29
CA VAL A 158 0.33 -10.46 -8.47
C VAL A 158 1.43 -11.40 -8.01
N MET A 159 1.22 -12.69 -8.25
CA MET A 159 2.17 -13.76 -7.96
C MET A 159 2.21 -14.69 -9.17
N ASP A 160 3.19 -14.46 -10.09
CA ASP A 160 3.22 -15.17 -11.36
C ASP A 160 4.59 -15.05 -12.05
N ALA A 161 4.84 -15.90 -13.01
CA ALA A 161 5.90 -15.70 -13.98
C ALA A 161 5.50 -14.64 -15.01
N VAL A 162 6.47 -13.89 -15.54
CA VAL A 162 6.23 -12.91 -16.61
C VAL A 162 6.42 -13.60 -17.96
N PRO A 163 5.35 -13.85 -18.75
CA PRO A 163 5.44 -14.70 -19.95
C PRO A 163 6.44 -14.21 -21.00
N ARG A 164 6.61 -12.88 -21.13
CA ARG A 164 7.51 -12.28 -22.13
C ARG A 164 8.97 -12.20 -21.67
N LEU A 165 9.25 -12.49 -20.41
CA LEU A 165 10.60 -12.41 -19.83
C LEU A 165 10.89 -13.72 -19.08
N PRO A 166 11.32 -14.78 -19.78
CA PRO A 166 11.62 -16.07 -19.15
C PRO A 166 12.61 -15.89 -17.99
N GLY A 167 12.31 -16.51 -16.85
CA GLY A 167 13.09 -16.39 -15.63
C GLY A 167 12.74 -15.20 -14.73
N LEU A 168 11.86 -14.29 -15.17
CA LEU A 168 11.33 -13.24 -14.32
C LEU A 168 10.02 -13.67 -13.65
N TYR A 169 9.99 -13.57 -12.35
CA TYR A 169 8.81 -13.81 -11.52
C TYR A 169 8.42 -12.54 -10.76
N LEU A 170 7.13 -12.31 -10.58
CA LEU A 170 6.58 -11.17 -9.82
C LEU A 170 5.86 -11.66 -8.57
N ALA A 171 6.15 -11.02 -7.44
CA ALA A 171 5.37 -11.08 -6.20
C ALA A 171 5.22 -9.65 -5.69
N SER A 172 4.16 -8.95 -6.08
CA SER A 172 3.99 -7.51 -5.80
C SER A 172 2.51 -7.12 -5.74
N GLY A 173 2.22 -5.90 -5.30
CA GLY A 173 0.85 -5.39 -5.25
C GLY A 173 0.05 -5.93 -4.06
N PHE A 174 0.71 -6.17 -2.94
CA PHE A 174 0.07 -6.71 -1.73
C PHE A 174 -0.94 -5.76 -1.05
N SER A 175 -1.06 -4.54 -1.51
CA SER A 175 -2.11 -3.58 -1.15
C SER A 175 -2.30 -3.38 0.36
N GLY A 176 -1.20 -3.48 1.13
CA GLY A 176 -1.19 -3.35 2.59
C GLY A 176 -1.45 -4.65 3.36
N HIS A 177 -1.68 -5.78 2.69
CA HIS A 177 -1.95 -7.08 3.33
C HIS A 177 -0.70 -7.97 3.46
N GLY A 178 0.44 -7.53 2.89
CA GLY A 178 1.64 -8.36 2.74
C GLY A 178 2.19 -8.94 4.03
N PHE A 179 2.07 -8.26 5.17
CA PHE A 179 2.55 -8.79 6.44
C PHE A 179 1.84 -10.10 6.85
N GLY A 180 0.51 -10.15 6.66
CA GLY A 180 -0.28 -11.33 7.05
C GLY A 180 -0.14 -12.50 6.07
N ILE A 181 -0.09 -12.23 4.78
CA ILE A 181 -0.09 -13.27 3.73
C ILE A 181 1.30 -13.57 3.17
N GLY A 182 2.32 -12.80 3.53
CA GLY A 182 3.67 -12.91 3.01
C GLY A 182 4.30 -14.31 3.13
N PRO A 183 4.21 -15.00 4.27
CA PRO A 183 4.78 -16.34 4.41
C PRO A 183 4.19 -17.34 3.40
N ALA A 184 2.86 -17.42 3.28
CA ALA A 184 2.20 -18.30 2.31
C ALA A 184 2.49 -17.89 0.85
N ALA A 185 2.52 -16.59 0.58
CA ALA A 185 2.89 -16.08 -0.73
C ALA A 185 4.33 -16.44 -1.10
N GLY A 186 5.26 -16.34 -0.14
CA GLY A 186 6.66 -16.72 -0.32
C GLY A 186 6.83 -18.21 -0.62
N GLU A 187 6.12 -19.07 0.11
CA GLU A 187 6.11 -20.51 -0.14
C GLU A 187 5.58 -20.84 -1.53
N ALA A 188 4.42 -20.29 -1.90
CA ALA A 188 3.83 -20.52 -3.23
C ALA A 188 4.74 -20.05 -4.37
N MET A 189 5.40 -18.90 -4.20
CA MET A 189 6.37 -18.40 -5.19
C MET A 189 7.62 -19.27 -5.26
N ALA A 190 8.10 -19.80 -4.14
CA ALA A 190 9.23 -20.72 -4.15
C ALA A 190 8.91 -22.02 -4.91
N GLN A 191 7.72 -22.58 -4.69
CA GLN A 191 7.24 -23.74 -5.44
C GLN A 191 7.13 -23.46 -6.94
N LEU A 192 6.53 -22.32 -7.30
CA LEU A 192 6.41 -21.89 -8.70
C LEU A 192 7.78 -21.75 -9.38
N ILE A 193 8.74 -21.11 -8.72
CA ILE A 193 10.10 -20.90 -9.26
C ILE A 193 10.85 -22.25 -9.44
N GLN A 194 10.60 -23.20 -8.57
CA GLN A 194 11.18 -24.56 -8.64
C GLN A 194 10.45 -25.47 -9.65
N GLY A 195 9.42 -24.98 -10.33
CA GLY A 195 8.61 -25.79 -11.26
C GLY A 195 7.70 -26.81 -10.56
N GLN A 196 7.46 -26.63 -9.26
CA GLN A 196 6.53 -27.45 -8.49
C GLN A 196 5.13 -26.85 -8.56
N ALA A 197 4.10 -27.68 -8.38
CA ALA A 197 2.73 -27.20 -8.22
C ALA A 197 2.58 -26.48 -6.87
N PRO A 198 2.21 -25.19 -6.86
CA PRO A 198 1.97 -24.47 -5.61
C PRO A 198 0.83 -25.09 -4.81
N ALA A 199 0.98 -25.10 -3.46
CA ALA A 199 -0.04 -25.62 -2.55
C ALA A 199 -1.36 -24.83 -2.57
N ILE A 200 -1.32 -23.59 -3.08
CA ILE A 200 -2.50 -22.74 -3.28
C ILE A 200 -2.68 -22.45 -4.78
N ASP A 201 -3.92 -22.29 -5.22
CA ASP A 201 -4.22 -21.87 -6.58
C ASP A 201 -3.75 -20.45 -6.85
N LEU A 202 -2.75 -20.26 -7.72
CA LEU A 202 -2.23 -18.95 -8.12
C LEU A 202 -2.99 -18.33 -9.31
N HIS A 203 -3.95 -19.01 -9.92
CA HIS A 203 -4.71 -18.47 -11.05
C HIS A 203 -5.38 -17.12 -10.76
N PRO A 204 -5.98 -16.85 -9.58
CA PRO A 204 -6.52 -15.53 -9.26
C PRO A 204 -5.45 -14.43 -9.17
N PHE A 205 -4.19 -14.79 -8.94
CA PHE A 205 -3.06 -13.86 -8.76
C PHE A 205 -2.21 -13.68 -10.01
N ARG A 206 -2.63 -14.23 -11.15
CA ARG A 206 -1.85 -14.21 -12.39
C ARG A 206 -1.59 -12.80 -12.90
N TYR A 207 -0.43 -12.61 -13.55
CA TYR A 207 0.03 -11.34 -14.11
C TYR A 207 -0.95 -10.76 -15.14
N GLY A 208 -1.49 -11.61 -16.02
CA GLY A 208 -2.37 -11.20 -17.13
C GLY A 208 -3.83 -10.90 -16.76
N ARG A 209 -4.23 -10.95 -15.48
CA ARG A 209 -5.66 -10.83 -15.09
C ARG A 209 -6.29 -9.45 -15.34
N TYR A 210 -5.48 -8.43 -15.59
CA TYR A 210 -5.97 -7.08 -15.88
C TYR A 210 -6.18 -6.80 -17.38
N GLY A 211 -6.05 -7.81 -18.21
CA GLY A 211 -6.13 -7.72 -19.64
C GLY A 211 -4.78 -7.32 -20.27
N SER A 212 -4.23 -8.21 -21.01
CA SER A 212 -3.20 -7.97 -22.02
C SER A 212 -3.86 -7.55 -23.33
#